data_43c52fcfcc616ba6a132471f4704f43c
#
_entry.id   43c52fcfcc616ba6a132471f4704f43c
#
_cell.length_a   1.000
_cell.length_b   1.000
_cell.length_c   1.000
_cell.angle_alpha   90.00
_cell.angle_beta   90.00
_cell.angle_gamma   90.00
#
_symmetry.space_group_name_H-M   'P 1'
#
loop_
_entity.id
_entity.type
_entity.pdbx_description
1 polymer ?
#
loop_
_entity_poly.entity_id
_entity_poly.type
_entity_poly.pdbx_seq_one_letter_code
_entity_poly.pdbx_strand_id
1 'polypeptide(L)'
;MGSIRENIDAVNRIKGEAAVKSGRKAEDVLLCAVSKTRTADEINEAIDAGITDIGENKVQEIMDKFDSVKPVRWHLIGHLQTNKVKYIIDKVSMIHSVDSLHLAQEIDKRAAQHGITMDILIQVNSAQEESKFGISTDETEGMIRDILDKCPNIRIRGLMCIAPFAENPEDVRVYFAQVKKLYDEYSSIEHKNLDFKYLSMGMSHDYEVAILEGSN
;
A
#
# COMPACT_ATOMS: atom_id res chain seq x y z
N MET A 1 -8.39 26.25 -6.96
CA MET A 1 -8.22 24.93 -6.34
C MET A 1 -9.16 24.90 -5.14
N GLY A 2 -9.91 23.81 -4.93
CA GLY A 2 -10.73 23.64 -3.73
C GLY A 2 -9.88 23.50 -2.47
N SER A 3 -10.48 23.65 -1.28
CA SER A 3 -9.84 23.36 0.00
C SER A 3 -9.46 21.87 0.10
N ILE A 4 -8.58 21.52 1.03
CA ILE A 4 -8.21 20.10 1.28
C ILE A 4 -9.47 19.28 1.58
N ARG A 5 -10.39 19.79 2.39
CA ARG A 5 -11.69 19.14 2.70
C ARG A 5 -12.53 18.89 1.44
N GLU A 6 -12.73 19.91 0.61
CA GLU A 6 -13.52 19.75 -0.63
C GLU A 6 -12.92 18.71 -1.57
N ASN A 7 -11.58 18.65 -1.66
CA ASN A 7 -10.90 17.65 -2.47
C ASN A 7 -11.07 16.24 -1.89
N ILE A 8 -10.97 16.06 -0.57
CA ILE A 8 -11.20 14.79 0.11
C ILE A 8 -12.64 14.32 -0.09
N ASP A 9 -13.62 15.21 0.06
CA ASP A 9 -15.04 14.91 -0.14
C ASP A 9 -15.29 14.45 -1.59
N ALA A 10 -14.69 15.15 -2.57
CA ALA A 10 -14.79 14.75 -3.98
C ALA A 10 -14.19 13.36 -4.26
N VAL A 11 -13.00 13.07 -3.73
CA VAL A 11 -12.36 11.76 -3.86
C VAL A 11 -13.19 10.67 -3.18
N ASN A 12 -13.70 10.91 -1.97
CA ASN A 12 -14.52 9.94 -1.24
C ASN A 12 -15.84 9.64 -1.97
N ARG A 13 -16.46 10.65 -2.59
CA ARG A 13 -17.66 10.45 -3.41
C ARG A 13 -17.36 9.54 -4.60
N ILE A 14 -16.32 9.84 -5.37
CA ILE A 14 -15.94 9.05 -6.56
C ILE A 14 -15.54 7.62 -6.16
N LYS A 15 -14.72 7.49 -5.10
CA LYS A 15 -14.36 6.20 -4.50
C LYS A 15 -15.59 5.37 -4.13
N GLY A 16 -16.55 6.00 -3.47
CA GLY A 16 -17.82 5.35 -3.07
C GLY A 16 -18.65 4.90 -4.27
N GLU A 17 -18.77 5.75 -5.29
CA GLU A 17 -19.47 5.42 -6.53
C GLU A 17 -18.82 4.21 -7.24
N ALA A 18 -17.47 4.19 -7.32
CA ALA A 18 -16.73 3.06 -7.91
C ALA A 18 -16.90 1.77 -7.09
N ALA A 19 -16.85 1.86 -5.75
CA ALA A 19 -17.09 0.72 -4.86
C ALA A 19 -18.49 0.11 -5.09
N VAL A 20 -19.52 0.95 -5.13
CA VAL A 20 -20.89 0.50 -5.40
C VAL A 20 -21.02 -0.14 -6.77
N LYS A 21 -20.43 0.45 -7.83
CA LYS A 21 -20.40 -0.15 -9.17
C LYS A 21 -19.72 -1.52 -9.21
N SER A 22 -18.74 -1.77 -8.33
CA SER A 22 -18.08 -3.07 -8.19
C SER A 22 -18.80 -4.05 -7.25
N GLY A 23 -20.02 -3.70 -6.79
CA GLY A 23 -20.81 -4.56 -5.89
C GLY A 23 -20.37 -4.53 -4.42
N ARG A 24 -19.55 -3.56 -4.02
CA ARG A 24 -19.03 -3.38 -2.65
C ARG A 24 -19.62 -2.13 -2.00
N LYS A 25 -19.39 -1.97 -0.71
CA LYS A 25 -19.75 -0.74 0.00
C LYS A 25 -18.59 0.27 -0.05
N ALA A 26 -18.90 1.55 0.13
CA ALA A 26 -17.89 2.63 0.15
C ALA A 26 -16.85 2.44 1.26
N GLU A 27 -17.26 1.88 2.41
CA GLU A 27 -16.39 1.57 3.55
C GLU A 27 -15.45 0.38 3.32
N ASP A 28 -15.71 -0.46 2.32
CA ASP A 28 -14.83 -1.59 1.96
C ASP A 28 -13.56 -1.13 1.23
N VAL A 29 -13.49 0.16 0.85
CA VAL A 29 -12.35 0.74 0.15
C VAL A 29 -11.69 1.81 1.00
N LEU A 30 -10.46 1.53 1.44
CA LEU A 30 -9.64 2.43 2.25
C LEU A 30 -8.97 3.48 1.35
N LEU A 31 -9.05 4.75 1.75
CA LEU A 31 -8.27 5.82 1.11
C LEU A 31 -6.96 6.03 1.88
N CYS A 32 -5.84 5.64 1.29
CA CYS A 32 -4.51 6.02 1.75
C CYS A 32 -4.10 7.34 1.08
N ALA A 33 -4.15 8.45 1.82
CA ALA A 33 -3.84 9.76 1.28
C ALA A 33 -2.32 9.97 1.18
N VAL A 34 -1.81 10.17 -0.04
CA VAL A 34 -0.37 10.35 -0.26
C VAL A 34 0.07 11.75 0.14
N SER A 35 0.93 11.83 1.16
CA SER A 35 1.38 13.06 1.84
C SER A 35 2.78 13.53 1.43
N LYS A 36 3.40 12.88 0.43
CA LYS A 36 4.71 13.32 -0.07
C LYS A 36 4.71 14.79 -0.46
N THR A 37 5.77 15.51 -0.10
CA THR A 37 5.95 16.95 -0.35
C THR A 37 4.94 17.88 0.34
N ARG A 38 4.06 17.37 1.21
CA ARG A 38 3.11 18.17 1.99
C ARG A 38 3.70 18.53 3.35
N THR A 39 3.28 19.66 3.88
CA THR A 39 3.63 20.09 5.23
C THR A 39 2.84 19.33 6.29
N ALA A 40 3.33 19.32 7.54
CA ALA A 40 2.59 18.74 8.66
C ALA A 40 1.21 19.42 8.87
N ASP A 41 1.12 20.71 8.62
CA ASP A 41 -0.15 21.46 8.74
C ASP A 41 -1.17 21.01 7.70
N GLU A 42 -0.77 20.82 6.43
CA GLU A 42 -1.65 20.30 5.37
C GLU A 42 -2.10 18.86 5.68
N ILE A 43 -1.21 18.04 6.25
CA ILE A 43 -1.55 16.67 6.67
C ILE A 43 -2.54 16.72 7.84
N ASN A 44 -2.32 17.58 8.83
CA ASN A 44 -3.22 17.75 9.97
C ASN A 44 -4.61 18.26 9.54
N GLU A 45 -4.68 19.16 8.54
CA GLU A 45 -5.95 19.58 7.94
C GLU A 45 -6.67 18.40 7.27
N ALA A 46 -5.93 17.53 6.56
CA ALA A 46 -6.51 16.33 5.96
C ALA A 46 -7.03 15.34 7.02
N ILE A 47 -6.31 15.17 8.14
CA ILE A 47 -6.76 14.34 9.27
C ILE A 47 -8.03 14.92 9.89
N ASP A 48 -8.11 16.25 10.09
CA ASP A 48 -9.31 16.92 10.58
C ASP A 48 -10.49 16.82 9.60
N ALA A 49 -10.21 16.59 8.32
CA ALA A 49 -11.20 16.30 7.29
C ALA A 49 -11.60 14.80 7.21
N GLY A 50 -11.02 13.93 8.07
CA GLY A 50 -11.40 12.51 8.20
C GLY A 50 -10.44 11.51 7.57
N ILE A 51 -9.25 11.92 7.13
CA ILE A 51 -8.22 10.97 6.68
C ILE A 51 -7.66 10.20 7.88
N THR A 52 -7.65 8.88 7.78
CA THR A 52 -7.18 7.95 8.82
C THR A 52 -5.88 7.25 8.45
N ASP A 53 -5.49 7.30 7.17
CA ASP A 53 -4.33 6.62 6.62
C ASP A 53 -3.60 7.54 5.65
N ILE A 54 -2.29 7.67 5.86
CA ILE A 54 -1.43 8.48 5.00
C ILE A 54 -0.26 7.66 4.47
N GLY A 55 0.14 7.95 3.22
CA GLY A 55 1.23 7.25 2.55
C GLY A 55 2.41 8.16 2.24
N GLU A 56 3.60 7.74 2.63
CA GLU A 56 4.86 8.41 2.30
C GLU A 56 5.75 7.57 1.39
N ASN A 57 6.44 8.24 0.48
CA ASN A 57 7.37 7.58 -0.42
C ASN A 57 8.78 7.47 0.17
N LYS A 58 9.17 8.39 1.05
CA LYS A 58 10.53 8.51 1.56
C LYS A 58 10.57 8.42 3.08
N VAL A 59 11.46 7.55 3.57
CA VAL A 59 11.74 7.42 5.00
C VAL A 59 12.06 8.77 5.66
N GLN A 60 12.82 9.63 4.97
CA GLN A 60 13.18 10.94 5.51
C GLN A 60 11.94 11.82 5.76
N GLU A 61 10.97 11.82 4.86
CA GLU A 61 9.74 12.59 5.04
C GLU A 61 8.91 12.10 6.23
N ILE A 62 8.88 10.79 6.49
CA ILE A 62 8.28 10.26 7.72
C ILE A 62 9.00 10.81 8.94
N MET A 63 10.34 10.70 8.98
CA MET A 63 11.14 11.15 10.12
C MET A 63 10.97 12.63 10.41
N ASP A 64 10.93 13.46 9.36
CA ASP A 64 10.84 14.92 9.51
C ASP A 64 9.45 15.39 9.99
N LYS A 65 8.39 14.62 9.72
CA LYS A 65 6.99 15.01 9.96
C LYS A 65 6.34 14.30 11.14
N PHE A 66 6.82 13.12 11.52
CA PHE A 66 6.14 12.18 12.43
C PHE A 66 5.69 12.83 13.74
N ASP A 67 6.57 13.60 14.39
CA ASP A 67 6.28 14.22 15.68
C ASP A 67 5.37 15.47 15.58
N SER A 68 5.19 16.02 14.38
CA SER A 68 4.40 17.23 14.11
C SER A 68 3.01 16.91 13.56
N VAL A 69 2.77 15.66 13.19
CA VAL A 69 1.49 15.21 12.61
C VAL A 69 0.64 14.56 13.70
N LYS A 70 -0.65 14.86 13.71
CA LYS A 70 -1.64 14.23 14.61
C LYS A 70 -1.65 12.71 14.44
N PRO A 71 -2.13 11.96 15.44
CA PRO A 71 -2.22 10.50 15.36
C PRO A 71 -2.97 10.04 14.11
N VAL A 72 -2.29 9.26 13.28
CA VAL A 72 -2.77 8.72 12.01
C VAL A 72 -1.99 7.44 11.70
N ARG A 73 -2.55 6.54 10.90
CA ARG A 73 -1.80 5.38 10.42
C ARG A 73 -0.87 5.81 9.28
N TRP A 74 0.43 5.62 9.51
CA TRP A 74 1.46 5.87 8.52
C TRP A 74 1.73 4.62 7.68
N HIS A 75 1.80 4.76 6.37
CA HIS A 75 2.17 3.72 5.43
C HIS A 75 3.41 4.13 4.66
N LEU A 76 4.40 3.26 4.55
CA LEU A 76 5.48 3.44 3.59
C LEU A 76 5.05 2.79 2.28
N ILE A 77 4.89 3.59 1.23
CA ILE A 77 4.39 3.16 -0.08
C ILE A 77 5.44 3.27 -1.19
N GLY A 78 6.56 3.97 -0.95
CA GLY A 78 7.66 4.09 -1.90
C GLY A 78 8.75 3.05 -1.65
N HIS A 79 9.68 2.91 -2.59
CA HIS A 79 10.79 1.96 -2.49
C HIS A 79 11.59 2.13 -1.19
N LEU A 80 11.76 1.02 -0.47
CA LEU A 80 12.45 0.99 0.82
C LEU A 80 13.83 0.37 0.69
N GLN A 81 14.85 1.17 0.91
CA GLN A 81 16.21 0.64 1.04
C GLN A 81 16.37 -0.09 2.39
N THR A 82 17.02 -1.24 2.38
CA THR A 82 17.22 -2.12 3.54
C THR A 82 17.81 -1.38 4.75
N ASN A 83 18.82 -0.52 4.54
CA ASN A 83 19.47 0.25 5.60
C ASN A 83 18.59 1.33 6.24
N LYS A 84 17.42 1.62 5.64
CA LYS A 84 16.45 2.62 6.13
C LYS A 84 15.33 2.02 6.98
N VAL A 85 15.14 0.71 6.97
CA VAL A 85 14.08 0.02 7.74
C VAL A 85 14.10 0.41 9.21
N LYS A 86 15.28 0.46 9.83
CA LYS A 86 15.47 0.77 11.26
C LYS A 86 14.90 2.12 11.71
N TYR A 87 14.65 3.05 10.79
CA TYR A 87 14.15 4.39 11.14
C TYR A 87 12.63 4.47 11.19
N ILE A 88 11.94 3.51 10.57
CA ILE A 88 10.48 3.57 10.41
C ILE A 88 9.74 2.39 11.00
N ILE A 89 10.45 1.34 11.42
CA ILE A 89 9.82 0.08 11.84
C ILE A 89 8.85 0.24 13.01
N ASP A 90 9.08 1.22 13.88
CA ASP A 90 8.26 1.59 15.03
C ASP A 90 7.26 2.74 14.75
N LYS A 91 7.25 3.27 13.53
CA LYS A 91 6.46 4.45 13.15
C LYS A 91 5.36 4.15 12.14
N VAL A 92 5.57 3.16 11.28
CA VAL A 92 4.59 2.83 10.25
C VAL A 92 3.72 1.65 10.65
N SER A 93 2.47 1.73 10.25
CA SER A 93 1.50 0.63 10.45
C SER A 93 1.66 -0.46 9.39
N MET A 94 2.18 -0.12 8.20
CA MET A 94 2.33 -1.04 7.09
C MET A 94 3.40 -0.58 6.10
N ILE A 95 4.12 -1.54 5.51
CA ILE A 95 5.06 -1.32 4.40
C ILE A 95 4.49 -1.98 3.14
N HIS A 96 4.16 -1.18 2.12
CA HIS A 96 3.53 -1.68 0.88
C HIS A 96 4.52 -2.13 -0.19
N SER A 97 5.78 -1.77 -0.06
CA SER A 97 6.79 -1.85 -1.12
C SER A 97 7.82 -2.98 -0.90
N VAL A 98 7.37 -4.13 -0.37
CA VAL A 98 8.29 -5.26 -0.16
C VAL A 98 8.43 -6.04 -1.47
N ASP A 99 9.64 -5.96 -2.05
CA ASP A 99 9.96 -6.48 -3.38
C ASP A 99 11.13 -7.48 -3.39
N SER A 100 11.63 -7.87 -2.23
CA SER A 100 12.69 -8.86 -2.12
C SER A 100 12.71 -9.56 -0.76
N LEU A 101 13.13 -10.83 -0.75
CA LEU A 101 13.33 -11.57 0.50
C LEU A 101 14.37 -10.91 1.40
N HIS A 102 15.41 -10.32 0.82
CA HIS A 102 16.44 -9.61 1.59
C HIS A 102 15.85 -8.42 2.37
N LEU A 103 14.95 -7.64 1.75
CA LEU A 103 14.23 -6.56 2.43
C LEU A 103 13.30 -7.11 3.51
N ALA A 104 12.56 -8.18 3.21
CA ALA A 104 11.67 -8.83 4.17
C ALA A 104 12.44 -9.32 5.41
N GLN A 105 13.60 -9.94 5.24
CA GLN A 105 14.46 -10.39 6.35
C GLN A 105 14.96 -9.23 7.24
N GLU A 106 15.30 -8.09 6.65
CA GLU A 106 15.68 -6.92 7.48
C GLU A 106 14.46 -6.34 8.22
N ILE A 107 13.27 -6.31 7.58
CA ILE A 107 12.02 -5.92 8.25
C ILE A 107 11.73 -6.87 9.41
N ASP A 108 11.79 -8.18 9.21
CA ASP A 108 11.59 -9.20 10.24
C ASP A 108 12.53 -9.01 11.43
N LYS A 109 13.83 -8.84 11.14
CA LYS A 109 14.86 -8.59 12.15
C LYS A 109 14.55 -7.34 12.97
N ARG A 110 14.13 -6.24 12.34
CA ARG A 110 13.80 -5.00 13.07
C ARG A 110 12.50 -5.14 13.84
N ALA A 111 11.49 -5.79 13.27
CA ALA A 111 10.25 -6.10 13.97
C ALA A 111 10.52 -6.91 15.24
N ALA A 112 11.35 -7.95 15.16
CA ALA A 112 11.78 -8.76 16.31
C ALA A 112 12.46 -7.91 17.40
N GLN A 113 13.35 -6.98 17.02
CA GLN A 113 14.04 -6.09 17.95
C GLN A 113 13.09 -5.16 18.71
N HIS A 114 11.97 -4.78 18.09
CA HIS A 114 10.93 -3.94 18.69
C HIS A 114 9.78 -4.76 19.32
N GLY A 115 9.82 -6.09 19.27
CA GLY A 115 8.78 -6.97 19.82
C GLY A 115 7.42 -6.83 19.11
N ILE A 116 7.42 -6.50 17.83
CA ILE A 116 6.22 -6.30 17.03
C ILE A 116 6.15 -7.31 15.87
N THR A 117 4.95 -7.46 15.31
CA THR A 117 4.74 -8.08 13.99
C THR A 117 4.43 -6.97 12.99
N MET A 118 5.26 -6.84 11.94
CA MET A 118 5.07 -5.82 10.91
C MET A 118 4.15 -6.32 9.81
N ASP A 119 3.10 -5.54 9.54
CA ASP A 119 2.22 -5.77 8.39
C ASP A 119 2.90 -5.30 7.11
N ILE A 120 2.88 -6.15 6.08
CA ILE A 120 3.46 -5.82 4.78
C ILE A 120 2.52 -6.16 3.63
N LEU A 121 2.72 -5.48 2.50
CA LEU A 121 2.24 -5.94 1.18
C LEU A 121 3.44 -6.33 0.33
N ILE A 122 3.25 -7.32 -0.53
CA ILE A 122 4.24 -7.67 -1.55
C ILE A 122 3.98 -6.80 -2.77
N GLN A 123 5.01 -6.09 -3.22
CA GLN A 123 4.92 -5.27 -4.42
C GLN A 123 5.13 -6.11 -5.67
N VAL A 124 4.13 -6.13 -6.55
CA VAL A 124 4.12 -6.88 -7.81
C VAL A 124 4.27 -5.91 -8.99
N ASN A 125 5.21 -6.17 -9.86
CA ASN A 125 5.42 -5.49 -11.14
C ASN A 125 4.68 -6.23 -12.26
N SER A 126 3.36 -6.03 -12.34
CA SER A 126 2.50 -6.70 -13.31
C SER A 126 2.78 -6.28 -14.76
N ALA A 127 3.34 -5.11 -14.99
CA ALA A 127 3.69 -4.61 -16.32
C ALA A 127 5.06 -5.12 -16.82
N GLN A 128 5.85 -5.75 -15.96
CA GLN A 128 7.22 -6.22 -16.25
C GLN A 128 8.13 -5.12 -16.83
N GLU A 129 7.93 -3.87 -16.39
CA GLU A 129 8.81 -2.76 -16.76
C GLU A 129 10.10 -2.83 -15.96
N GLU A 130 11.25 -2.95 -16.65
CA GLU A 130 12.57 -3.04 -16.00
C GLU A 130 12.91 -1.84 -15.10
N SER A 131 12.32 -0.68 -15.38
CA SER A 131 12.54 0.56 -14.61
C SER A 131 11.73 0.64 -13.32
N LYS A 132 10.79 -0.29 -13.07
CA LYS A 132 9.91 -0.29 -11.89
C LYS A 132 10.30 -1.34 -10.87
N PHE A 133 10.07 -1.00 -9.60
CA PHE A 133 10.22 -1.92 -8.47
C PHE A 133 9.07 -2.92 -8.43
N GLY A 134 9.29 -4.01 -7.72
CA GLY A 134 8.34 -5.10 -7.55
C GLY A 134 8.84 -6.39 -8.19
N ILE A 135 8.39 -7.51 -7.65
CA ILE A 135 8.65 -8.84 -8.22
C ILE A 135 7.70 -9.12 -9.39
N SER A 136 8.05 -10.05 -10.24
CA SER A 136 7.15 -10.50 -11.31
C SER A 136 5.95 -11.29 -10.73
N THR A 137 4.91 -11.42 -11.53
CA THR A 137 3.74 -12.25 -11.17
C THR A 137 4.13 -13.68 -10.86
N ASP A 138 5.07 -14.25 -11.61
CA ASP A 138 5.50 -15.65 -11.49
C ASP A 138 6.36 -15.90 -10.23
N GLU A 139 7.03 -14.86 -9.71
CA GLU A 139 7.83 -14.94 -8.48
C GLU A 139 6.99 -14.80 -7.20
N THR A 140 5.73 -14.36 -7.31
CA THR A 140 4.90 -13.99 -6.15
C THR A 140 4.69 -15.18 -5.19
N GLU A 141 4.40 -16.38 -5.69
CA GLU A 141 4.21 -17.57 -4.86
C GLU A 141 5.49 -17.93 -4.08
N GLY A 142 6.62 -17.96 -4.78
CA GLY A 142 7.92 -18.24 -4.16
C GLY A 142 8.26 -17.25 -3.06
N MET A 143 8.00 -15.96 -3.30
CA MET A 143 8.24 -14.90 -2.33
C MET A 143 7.35 -15.03 -1.07
N ILE A 144 6.05 -15.33 -1.25
CA ILE A 144 5.13 -15.58 -0.13
C ILE A 144 5.65 -16.74 0.72
N ARG A 145 5.96 -17.87 0.10
CA ARG A 145 6.47 -19.07 0.78
C ARG A 145 7.76 -18.79 1.55
N ASP A 146 8.71 -18.12 0.93
CA ASP A 146 9.98 -17.75 1.55
C ASP A 146 9.82 -16.84 2.76
N ILE A 147 8.92 -15.85 2.68
CA ILE A 147 8.64 -14.95 3.80
C ILE A 147 7.97 -15.71 4.96
N LEU A 148 6.99 -16.56 4.66
CA LEU A 148 6.29 -17.35 5.70
C LEU A 148 7.23 -18.31 6.43
N ASP A 149 8.21 -18.88 5.73
CA ASP A 149 9.21 -19.79 6.29
C ASP A 149 10.30 -19.07 7.10
N LYS A 150 10.77 -17.91 6.62
CA LYS A 150 12.00 -17.27 7.11
C LYS A 150 11.76 -16.00 7.95
N CYS A 151 10.55 -15.44 7.96
CA CYS A 151 10.25 -14.13 8.57
C CYS A 151 9.08 -14.21 9.55
N PRO A 152 9.26 -14.78 10.76
CA PRO A 152 8.16 -15.02 11.70
C PRO A 152 7.54 -13.74 12.31
N ASN A 153 8.23 -12.60 12.24
CA ASN A 153 7.75 -11.32 12.76
C ASN A 153 7.16 -10.41 11.67
N ILE A 154 6.83 -11.01 10.51
CA ILE A 154 6.10 -10.35 9.43
C ILE A 154 4.71 -10.99 9.30
N ARG A 155 3.71 -10.17 8.97
CA ARG A 155 2.42 -10.64 8.50
C ARG A 155 2.14 -10.08 7.10
N ILE A 156 1.94 -10.96 6.13
CA ILE A 156 1.59 -10.58 4.76
C ILE A 156 0.09 -10.25 4.73
N ARG A 157 -0.25 -9.00 4.39
CA ARG A 157 -1.61 -8.48 4.37
C ARG A 157 -2.20 -8.38 2.97
N GLY A 158 -1.46 -8.73 1.95
CA GLY A 158 -1.90 -8.68 0.57
C GLY A 158 -0.84 -8.24 -0.42
N LEU A 159 -1.29 -7.66 -1.51
CA LEU A 159 -0.45 -7.23 -2.63
C LEU A 159 -0.55 -5.73 -2.88
N MET A 160 0.49 -5.19 -3.50
CA MET A 160 0.50 -3.81 -4.00
C MET A 160 1.01 -3.80 -5.44
N CYS A 161 0.43 -2.97 -6.30
CA CYS A 161 1.02 -2.67 -7.59
C CYS A 161 0.84 -1.20 -7.99
N ILE A 162 1.73 -0.74 -8.87
CA ILE A 162 1.66 0.56 -9.53
C ILE A 162 1.63 0.28 -11.03
N ALA A 163 0.48 0.53 -11.65
CA ALA A 163 0.33 0.37 -13.09
C ALA A 163 1.19 1.39 -13.88
N PRO A 164 1.51 1.14 -15.15
CA PRO A 164 2.06 2.14 -16.05
C PRO A 164 1.18 3.39 -16.12
N PHE A 165 1.79 4.54 -16.41
CA PHE A 165 0.96 5.71 -16.75
C PHE A 165 0.38 5.54 -18.15
N ALA A 166 -0.91 5.74 -18.29
CA ALA A 166 -1.60 5.81 -19.57
C ALA A 166 -2.51 7.04 -19.61
N GLU A 167 -2.71 7.64 -20.79
CA GLU A 167 -3.63 8.77 -20.93
C GLU A 167 -5.08 8.35 -20.63
N ASN A 168 -5.49 7.18 -21.12
CA ASN A 168 -6.76 6.60 -20.77
C ASN A 168 -6.59 5.60 -19.63
N PRO A 169 -7.20 5.82 -18.44
CA PRO A 169 -7.09 4.91 -17.29
C PRO A 169 -7.56 3.47 -17.56
N GLU A 170 -8.43 3.27 -18.54
CA GLU A 170 -8.91 1.93 -18.94
C GLU A 170 -7.78 1.07 -19.52
N ASP A 171 -6.77 1.66 -20.14
CA ASP A 171 -5.67 0.93 -20.76
C ASP A 171 -4.79 0.19 -19.73
N VAL A 172 -4.84 0.59 -18.46
CA VAL A 172 -4.10 -0.07 -17.37
C VAL A 172 -4.91 -1.12 -16.61
N ARG A 173 -6.18 -1.29 -16.92
CA ARG A 173 -7.09 -2.27 -16.28
C ARG A 173 -6.50 -3.69 -16.25
N VAL A 174 -5.86 -4.11 -17.33
CA VAL A 174 -5.27 -5.44 -17.47
C VAL A 174 -4.23 -5.74 -16.37
N TYR A 175 -3.45 -4.74 -15.96
CA TYR A 175 -2.44 -4.89 -14.91
C TYR A 175 -3.08 -5.07 -13.53
N PHE A 176 -4.16 -4.34 -13.25
CA PHE A 176 -4.92 -4.48 -12.01
C PHE A 176 -5.60 -5.86 -11.94
N ALA A 177 -6.21 -6.31 -13.04
CA ALA A 177 -6.86 -7.62 -13.13
C ALA A 177 -5.86 -8.77 -12.90
N GLN A 178 -4.62 -8.66 -13.39
CA GLN A 178 -3.57 -9.66 -13.14
C GLN A 178 -3.24 -9.78 -11.66
N VAL A 179 -3.06 -8.64 -10.96
CA VAL A 179 -2.72 -8.65 -9.53
C VAL A 179 -3.93 -9.07 -8.68
N LYS A 180 -5.16 -8.72 -9.11
CA LYS A 180 -6.39 -9.21 -8.47
C LYS A 180 -6.49 -10.74 -8.54
N LYS A 181 -6.15 -11.33 -9.68
CA LYS A 181 -6.15 -12.80 -9.82
C LYS A 181 -5.20 -13.45 -8.81
N LEU A 182 -3.97 -12.93 -8.66
CA LEU A 182 -3.02 -13.42 -7.66
C LEU A 182 -3.57 -13.23 -6.23
N TYR A 183 -4.18 -12.07 -5.95
CA TYR A 183 -4.78 -11.82 -4.66
C TYR A 183 -5.86 -12.86 -4.32
N ASP A 184 -6.75 -13.18 -5.26
CA ASP A 184 -7.80 -14.17 -5.04
C ASP A 184 -7.24 -15.58 -4.81
N GLU A 185 -6.18 -15.94 -5.54
CA GLU A 185 -5.51 -17.22 -5.40
C GLU A 185 -4.91 -17.37 -3.99
N TYR A 186 -4.18 -16.37 -3.52
CA TYR A 186 -3.48 -16.46 -2.23
C TYR A 186 -4.36 -16.13 -1.03
N SER A 187 -5.49 -15.43 -1.21
CA SER A 187 -6.41 -15.10 -0.12
C SER A 187 -7.09 -16.33 0.50
N SER A 188 -7.09 -17.46 -0.20
CA SER A 188 -7.65 -18.73 0.28
C SER A 188 -6.69 -19.56 1.13
N ILE A 189 -5.40 -19.17 1.22
CA ILE A 189 -4.38 -19.91 1.95
C ILE A 189 -4.47 -19.56 3.44
N GLU A 190 -4.65 -20.59 4.28
CA GLU A 190 -4.67 -20.44 5.73
C GLU A 190 -3.26 -20.52 6.31
N HIS A 191 -2.77 -19.43 6.89
CA HIS A 191 -1.52 -19.41 7.64
C HIS A 191 -1.54 -18.28 8.68
N LYS A 192 -0.96 -18.48 9.86
CA LYS A 192 -0.98 -17.49 10.99
C LYS A 192 -0.40 -16.12 10.62
N ASN A 193 0.54 -16.07 9.68
CA ASN A 193 1.23 -14.87 9.21
C ASN A 193 0.80 -14.45 7.79
N LEU A 194 -0.27 -15.03 7.25
CA LEU A 194 -0.87 -14.68 5.98
C LEU A 194 -2.34 -14.32 6.21
N ASP A 195 -2.67 -13.07 6.03
CA ASP A 195 -4.04 -12.58 6.16
C ASP A 195 -4.28 -11.54 5.06
N PHE A 196 -4.62 -12.05 3.89
CA PHE A 196 -4.86 -11.23 2.69
C PHE A 196 -6.12 -10.38 2.87
N LYS A 197 -5.92 -9.12 3.14
CA LYS A 197 -6.97 -8.13 3.38
C LYS A 197 -6.90 -6.95 2.42
N TYR A 198 -5.71 -6.58 1.97
CA TYR A 198 -5.50 -5.37 1.20
C TYR A 198 -4.96 -5.66 -0.19
N LEU A 199 -5.57 -5.01 -1.16
CA LEU A 199 -5.12 -4.94 -2.54
C LEU A 199 -4.87 -3.47 -2.88
N SER A 200 -3.63 -3.01 -2.62
CA SER A 200 -3.23 -1.61 -2.76
C SER A 200 -2.89 -1.30 -4.22
N MET A 201 -3.82 -0.75 -4.95
CA MET A 201 -3.67 -0.37 -6.35
C MET A 201 -4.41 0.93 -6.63
N GLY A 202 -3.98 1.61 -7.69
CA GLY A 202 -4.58 2.86 -8.14
C GLY A 202 -3.93 4.10 -7.53
N MET A 203 -3.80 5.09 -8.37
CA MET A 203 -3.31 6.43 -8.06
C MET A 203 -4.35 7.47 -8.48
N SER A 204 -4.07 8.77 -8.30
CA SER A 204 -5.02 9.86 -8.57
C SER A 204 -5.68 9.81 -9.95
N HIS A 205 -5.05 9.19 -10.95
CA HIS A 205 -5.54 9.13 -12.31
C HIS A 205 -6.36 7.87 -12.63
N ASP A 206 -6.11 6.76 -11.93
CA ASP A 206 -6.62 5.42 -12.30
C ASP A 206 -7.31 4.65 -11.14
N TYR A 207 -7.45 5.28 -9.95
CA TYR A 207 -8.03 4.59 -8.78
C TYR A 207 -9.48 4.10 -9.00
N GLU A 208 -10.27 4.77 -9.84
CA GLU A 208 -11.62 4.30 -10.16
C GLU A 208 -11.58 2.94 -10.86
N VAL A 209 -10.72 2.81 -11.87
CA VAL A 209 -10.50 1.55 -12.59
C VAL A 209 -9.94 0.49 -11.66
N ALA A 210 -8.97 0.86 -10.81
CA ALA A 210 -8.41 -0.05 -9.82
C ALA A 210 -9.47 -0.57 -8.83
N ILE A 211 -10.39 0.29 -8.36
CA ILE A 211 -11.50 -0.11 -7.50
C ILE A 211 -12.44 -1.06 -8.23
N LEU A 212 -12.77 -0.80 -9.50
CA LEU A 212 -13.60 -1.69 -10.30
C LEU A 212 -12.96 -3.08 -10.46
N GLU A 213 -11.63 -3.17 -10.48
CA GLU A 213 -10.87 -4.42 -10.51
C GLU A 213 -10.57 -5.01 -9.11
N GLY A 214 -11.09 -4.41 -8.04
CA GLY A 214 -11.02 -5.01 -6.70
C GLY A 214 -10.06 -4.36 -5.71
N SER A 215 -9.39 -3.25 -6.04
CA SER A 215 -8.63 -2.45 -5.06
C SER A 215 -9.51 -2.08 -3.87
N ASN A 216 -8.94 -2.15 -2.65
CA ASN A 216 -9.72 -1.91 -1.44
C ASN A 216 -8.99 -1.08 -0.39
#